data_f23bf2863a4889972577e2b750153bf2
#
_entry.id   f23bf2863a4889972577e2b750153bf2
#
_cell.length_a   1.000
_cell.length_b   1.000
_cell.length_c   1.000
_cell.angle_alpha   90.00
_cell.angle_beta   90.00
_cell.angle_gamma   90.00
#
_symmetry.space_group_name_H-M   'P 1'
#
loop_
_entity.id
_entity.type
_entity.pdbx_description
1 polymer ?
#
loop_
_entity_poly.entity_id
_entity_poly.type
_entity_poly.pdbx_seq_one_letter_code
_entity_poly.pdbx_strand_id
1 'polypeptide(L)'
;MRVTTSFPLGTLRDTPSEAEIISHQLLLKGGYIRRVNSGIYAYMPIMLRVIEKISTIIEKELNNIYCSKLLLPQLHPAELWKKSERWEGYTAGEGIMFNLKDRQGKEFGLAPTHEEVITSIASEMINSYKQLPLCFYQIQTKFRDEIRPRFGLMRSREFIMKDAYSFHSSKEDLAPFYEKMEKAYENIFKNCGLDTVGVDADSGAIGGAASKEFMVTADAGEDSILFTESGSYAANIEKAVSLPSKEIPLIRSHEEWIETPNQKSIVDICQNNNLDASQIIKVVIFLSLIHI
;
A
#
# COMPACT_ATOMS: atom_id res chain seq x y z
N MET A 1 -27.11 -24.63 -5.39
CA MET A 1 -26.57 -23.75 -6.43
C MET A 1 -26.60 -24.54 -7.74
N ARG A 2 -27.41 -24.13 -8.72
CA ARG A 2 -27.39 -24.78 -10.02
C ARG A 2 -26.20 -24.24 -10.80
N VAL A 3 -25.18 -25.07 -11.03
CA VAL A 3 -24.15 -24.82 -12.02
C VAL A 3 -24.81 -25.11 -13.38
N THR A 4 -25.28 -24.09 -14.02
CA THR A 4 -25.91 -24.23 -15.34
C THR A 4 -24.88 -23.93 -16.43
N THR A 5 -25.09 -24.49 -17.62
CA THR A 5 -24.32 -24.18 -18.85
C THR A 5 -24.30 -22.68 -19.18
N SER A 6 -25.19 -21.88 -18.56
CA SER A 6 -25.26 -20.42 -18.67
C SER A 6 -24.24 -19.66 -17.80
N PHE A 7 -23.44 -20.36 -16.97
CA PHE A 7 -22.41 -19.75 -16.16
C PHE A 7 -21.03 -20.23 -16.63
N PRO A 8 -20.39 -19.57 -17.59
CA PRO A 8 -19.10 -19.99 -18.13
C PRO A 8 -18.00 -19.76 -17.08
N LEU A 9 -17.53 -20.83 -16.44
CA LEU A 9 -16.41 -20.75 -15.51
C LEU A 9 -15.08 -20.50 -16.23
N GLY A 10 -14.96 -20.93 -17.49
CA GLY A 10 -13.78 -20.67 -18.31
C GLY A 10 -12.46 -21.08 -17.64
N THR A 11 -12.42 -22.23 -16.99
CA THR A 11 -11.20 -22.73 -16.32
C THR A 11 -10.09 -23.05 -17.33
N LEU A 12 -8.84 -22.92 -16.93
CA LEU A 12 -7.66 -23.27 -17.71
C LEU A 12 -7.06 -24.57 -17.22
N ARG A 13 -6.61 -25.44 -18.15
CA ARG A 13 -5.89 -26.66 -17.80
C ARG A 13 -4.47 -26.35 -17.34
N ASP A 14 -3.78 -25.52 -18.12
CA ASP A 14 -2.38 -25.19 -17.88
C ASP A 14 -2.26 -23.81 -17.19
N THR A 15 -1.18 -23.64 -16.45
CA THR A 15 -0.87 -22.37 -15.81
C THR A 15 -0.23 -21.44 -16.85
N PRO A 16 -0.75 -20.23 -17.04
CA PRO A 16 -0.09 -19.23 -17.89
C PRO A 16 1.33 -18.92 -17.39
N SER A 17 2.27 -18.81 -18.33
CA SER A 17 3.70 -18.62 -18.02
C SER A 17 4.00 -17.33 -17.25
N GLU A 18 3.14 -16.32 -17.39
CA GLU A 18 3.26 -15.03 -16.68
C GLU A 18 2.77 -15.06 -15.23
N ALA A 19 2.16 -16.17 -14.78
CA ALA A 19 1.68 -16.29 -13.42
C ALA A 19 2.74 -16.90 -12.50
N GLU A 20 3.50 -16.06 -11.83
CA GLU A 20 4.63 -16.46 -10.98
C GLU A 20 4.17 -17.00 -9.62
N ILE A 21 3.25 -16.29 -8.94
CA ILE A 21 2.80 -16.65 -7.60
C ILE A 21 1.53 -17.51 -7.62
N ILE A 22 1.36 -18.35 -6.59
CA ILE A 22 0.25 -19.32 -6.50
C ILE A 22 -1.13 -18.65 -6.58
N SER A 23 -1.34 -17.52 -5.91
CA SER A 23 -2.62 -16.80 -5.94
C SER A 23 -2.99 -16.36 -7.36
N HIS A 24 -2.04 -15.81 -8.14
CA HIS A 24 -2.25 -15.43 -9.52
C HIS A 24 -2.57 -16.64 -10.41
N GLN A 25 -1.82 -17.74 -10.23
CA GLN A 25 -2.06 -19.00 -10.94
C GLN A 25 -3.47 -19.54 -10.70
N LEU A 26 -3.90 -19.60 -9.44
CA LEU A 26 -5.21 -20.13 -9.06
C LEU A 26 -6.36 -19.24 -9.56
N LEU A 27 -6.21 -17.91 -9.51
CA LEU A 27 -7.21 -16.98 -10.02
C LEU A 27 -7.42 -17.13 -11.53
N LEU A 28 -6.33 -17.27 -12.31
CA LEU A 28 -6.40 -17.48 -13.76
C LEU A 28 -6.96 -18.88 -14.09
N LYS A 29 -6.42 -19.94 -13.48
CA LYS A 29 -6.86 -21.32 -13.71
C LYS A 29 -8.31 -21.54 -13.31
N GLY A 30 -8.71 -21.01 -12.18
CA GLY A 30 -10.08 -21.14 -11.67
C GLY A 30 -11.11 -20.29 -12.39
N GLY A 31 -10.68 -19.46 -13.35
CA GLY A 31 -11.60 -18.61 -14.12
C GLY A 31 -12.16 -17.43 -13.33
N TYR A 32 -11.47 -17.00 -12.29
CA TYR A 32 -11.85 -15.83 -11.49
C TYR A 32 -11.53 -14.52 -12.21
N ILE A 33 -10.37 -14.46 -12.86
CA ILE A 33 -9.92 -13.29 -13.61
C ILE A 33 -9.49 -13.68 -15.04
N ARG A 34 -9.46 -12.67 -15.92
CA ARG A 34 -8.84 -12.75 -17.24
C ARG A 34 -7.96 -11.55 -17.45
N ARG A 35 -6.75 -11.79 -17.93
CA ARG A 35 -5.82 -10.73 -18.29
C ARG A 35 -6.28 -10.06 -19.58
N VAL A 36 -6.45 -8.75 -19.52
CA VAL A 36 -6.71 -7.88 -20.68
C VAL A 36 -5.39 -7.31 -21.18
N ASN A 37 -4.57 -6.80 -20.24
CA ASN A 37 -3.22 -6.30 -20.51
C ASN A 37 -2.38 -6.42 -19.22
N SER A 38 -1.12 -6.02 -19.26
CA SER A 38 -0.25 -6.00 -18.10
C SER A 38 -0.83 -5.11 -17.00
N GLY A 39 -1.13 -5.70 -15.83
CA GLY A 39 -1.77 -5.01 -14.70
C GLY A 39 -3.25 -4.64 -14.90
N ILE A 40 -3.91 -5.15 -15.94
CA ILE A 40 -5.34 -4.89 -16.22
C ILE A 40 -6.06 -6.23 -16.37
N TYR A 41 -7.06 -6.45 -15.52
CA TYR A 41 -7.79 -7.72 -15.42
C TYR A 41 -9.30 -7.52 -15.48
N ALA A 42 -9.97 -8.38 -16.21
CA ALA A 42 -11.42 -8.53 -16.11
C ALA A 42 -11.76 -9.45 -14.93
N TYR A 43 -12.66 -9.00 -14.07
CA TYR A 43 -13.23 -9.80 -12.98
C TYR A 43 -14.40 -10.62 -13.53
N MET A 44 -14.25 -11.95 -13.51
CA MET A 44 -15.27 -12.86 -14.01
C MET A 44 -16.42 -13.03 -13.00
N PRO A 45 -17.58 -13.57 -13.40
CA PRO A 45 -18.77 -13.64 -12.53
C PRO A 45 -18.51 -14.31 -11.15
N ILE A 46 -17.62 -15.29 -11.08
CA ILE A 46 -17.26 -15.93 -9.82
C ILE A 46 -16.43 -14.99 -8.93
N MET A 47 -15.52 -14.22 -9.52
CA MET A 47 -14.72 -13.24 -8.78
C MET A 47 -15.58 -12.09 -8.28
N LEU A 48 -16.56 -11.65 -9.06
CA LEU A 48 -17.48 -10.61 -8.64
C LEU A 48 -18.24 -10.99 -7.37
N ARG A 49 -18.67 -12.26 -7.25
CA ARG A 49 -19.28 -12.76 -6.00
C ARG A 49 -18.33 -12.74 -4.80
N VAL A 50 -17.02 -12.98 -5.04
CA VAL A 50 -16.02 -12.87 -3.97
C VAL A 50 -15.87 -11.42 -3.55
N ILE A 51 -15.76 -10.50 -4.51
CA ILE A 51 -15.69 -9.06 -4.24
C ILE A 51 -16.91 -8.57 -3.46
N GLU A 52 -18.11 -8.99 -3.83
CA GLU A 52 -19.36 -8.64 -3.15
C GLU A 52 -19.36 -9.12 -1.69
N LYS A 53 -18.89 -10.35 -1.43
CA LYS A 53 -18.77 -10.88 -0.06
C LYS A 53 -17.77 -10.10 0.77
N ILE A 54 -16.59 -9.82 0.22
CA ILE A 54 -15.56 -9.02 0.89
C ILE A 54 -16.11 -7.61 1.17
N SER A 55 -16.77 -7.00 0.20
CA SER A 55 -17.40 -5.69 0.36
C SER A 55 -18.43 -5.68 1.49
N THR A 56 -19.26 -6.72 1.59
CA THR A 56 -20.25 -6.85 2.67
C THR A 56 -19.58 -6.95 4.05
N ILE A 57 -18.48 -7.66 4.17
CA ILE A 57 -17.69 -7.74 5.43
C ILE A 57 -17.16 -6.35 5.79
N ILE A 58 -16.53 -5.68 4.83
CA ILE A 58 -15.97 -4.32 5.01
C ILE A 58 -17.06 -3.33 5.43
N GLU A 59 -18.18 -3.31 4.71
CA GLU A 59 -19.30 -2.40 4.98
C GLU A 59 -19.88 -2.60 6.38
N LYS A 60 -20.01 -3.85 6.81
CA LYS A 60 -20.49 -4.18 8.16
C LYS A 60 -19.58 -3.59 9.24
N GLU A 61 -18.27 -3.80 9.14
CA GLU A 61 -17.32 -3.34 10.15
C GLU A 61 -17.20 -1.80 10.16
N LEU A 62 -17.21 -1.15 8.99
CA LEU A 62 -17.14 0.31 8.90
C LEU A 62 -18.44 0.97 9.39
N ASN A 63 -19.62 0.37 9.11
CA ASN A 63 -20.88 0.86 9.63
C ASN A 63 -20.96 0.75 11.17
N ASN A 64 -20.35 -0.27 11.77
CA ASN A 64 -20.28 -0.43 13.22
C ASN A 64 -19.52 0.71 13.92
N ILE A 65 -18.62 1.38 13.21
CA ILE A 65 -17.85 2.54 13.70
C ILE A 65 -18.37 3.87 13.12
N TYR A 66 -19.61 3.85 12.59
CA TYR A 66 -20.33 5.03 12.07
C TYR A 66 -19.68 5.71 10.86
N CYS A 67 -18.94 4.97 10.01
CA CYS A 67 -18.51 5.49 8.73
C CYS A 67 -19.66 5.48 7.72
N SER A 68 -19.80 6.54 6.95
CA SER A 68 -20.85 6.70 5.92
C SER A 68 -20.30 6.35 4.54
N LYS A 69 -21.01 5.46 3.83
CA LYS A 69 -20.65 5.07 2.47
C LYS A 69 -21.03 6.16 1.47
N LEU A 70 -20.13 6.45 0.52
CA LEU A 70 -20.39 7.35 -0.60
C LEU A 70 -19.72 6.80 -1.89
N LEU A 71 -19.83 7.51 -2.98
CA LEU A 71 -19.16 7.19 -4.23
C LEU A 71 -18.63 8.49 -4.86
N LEU A 72 -17.33 8.58 -5.03
CA LEU A 72 -16.63 9.76 -5.56
C LEU A 72 -16.31 9.58 -7.06
N PRO A 73 -16.16 10.66 -7.83
CA PRO A 73 -15.77 10.57 -9.23
C PRO A 73 -14.35 10.00 -9.39
N GLN A 74 -14.12 9.27 -10.49
CA GLN A 74 -12.79 8.73 -10.85
C GLN A 74 -11.97 9.71 -11.68
N LEU A 75 -12.63 10.60 -12.39
CA LEU A 75 -11.99 11.61 -13.20
C LEU A 75 -11.82 12.88 -12.39
N HIS A 76 -10.58 13.19 -12.06
CA HIS A 76 -10.22 14.32 -11.20
C HIS A 76 -9.71 15.50 -12.03
N PRO A 77 -10.27 16.70 -11.87
CA PRO A 77 -9.66 17.92 -12.43
C PRO A 77 -8.26 18.15 -11.87
N ALA A 78 -7.31 18.51 -12.73
CA ALA A 78 -5.92 18.79 -12.32
C ALA A 78 -5.83 19.92 -11.28
N GLU A 79 -6.78 20.87 -11.32
CA GLU A 79 -6.82 22.01 -10.41
C GLU A 79 -6.89 21.59 -8.92
N LEU A 80 -7.60 20.50 -8.60
CA LEU A 80 -7.66 20.00 -7.23
C LEU A 80 -6.27 19.54 -6.73
N TRP A 81 -5.54 18.84 -7.59
CA TRP A 81 -4.20 18.32 -7.29
C TRP A 81 -3.13 19.41 -7.32
N LYS A 82 -3.29 20.42 -8.18
CA LYS A 82 -2.44 21.62 -8.20
C LYS A 82 -2.63 22.46 -6.94
N LYS A 83 -3.86 22.53 -6.42
CA LYS A 83 -4.17 23.23 -5.18
C LYS A 83 -3.54 22.57 -3.94
N SER A 84 -3.39 21.26 -3.94
CA SER A 84 -2.68 20.49 -2.89
C SER A 84 -1.17 20.36 -3.15
N GLU A 85 -0.65 20.97 -4.25
CA GLU A 85 0.76 20.89 -4.67
C GLU A 85 1.24 19.46 -5.01
N ARG A 86 0.30 18.51 -5.23
CA ARG A 86 0.61 17.09 -5.49
C ARG A 86 0.59 16.72 -6.98
N TRP A 87 0.12 17.61 -7.87
CA TRP A 87 -0.04 17.31 -9.30
C TRP A 87 1.26 16.83 -9.96
N GLU A 88 2.33 17.62 -9.81
CA GLU A 88 3.63 17.33 -10.44
C GLU A 88 4.23 16.03 -9.90
N GLY A 89 4.17 15.80 -8.59
CA GLY A 89 4.68 14.58 -7.97
C GLY A 89 3.93 13.30 -8.38
N TYR A 90 2.68 13.45 -8.82
CA TYR A 90 1.86 12.31 -9.24
C TYR A 90 1.82 12.07 -10.74
N THR A 91 2.19 13.05 -11.57
CA THR A 91 2.10 12.98 -13.04
C THR A 91 3.44 13.05 -13.75
N ALA A 92 4.51 13.52 -13.10
CA ALA A 92 5.84 13.65 -13.69
C ALA A 92 6.81 12.59 -13.15
N GLY A 93 7.82 12.24 -13.96
CA GLY A 93 8.85 11.27 -13.57
C GLY A 93 8.27 9.90 -13.25
N GLU A 94 8.45 9.45 -12.02
CA GLU A 94 7.91 8.19 -11.51
C GLU A 94 6.48 8.33 -10.93
N GLY A 95 5.78 9.37 -11.32
CA GLY A 95 4.40 9.61 -10.91
C GLY A 95 3.45 8.48 -11.30
N ILE A 96 2.50 8.17 -10.39
CA ILE A 96 1.61 7.01 -10.52
C ILE A 96 0.23 7.35 -11.07
N MET A 97 -0.02 8.59 -11.47
CA MET A 97 -1.33 9.03 -11.97
C MET A 97 -1.37 9.02 -13.48
N PHE A 98 -2.33 8.28 -14.07
CA PHE A 98 -2.71 8.47 -15.46
C PHE A 98 -3.29 9.87 -15.65
N ASN A 99 -2.72 10.67 -16.55
CA ASN A 99 -3.22 11.99 -16.89
C ASN A 99 -3.71 12.04 -18.34
N LEU A 100 -4.68 12.91 -18.57
CA LEU A 100 -5.29 13.09 -19.89
C LEU A 100 -5.80 14.53 -20.05
N LYS A 101 -6.07 14.91 -21.29
CA LYS A 101 -6.71 16.19 -21.61
C LYS A 101 -8.07 15.95 -22.25
N ASP A 102 -9.04 16.77 -21.88
CA ASP A 102 -10.33 16.78 -22.55
C ASP A 102 -10.25 17.47 -23.93
N ARG A 103 -11.39 17.52 -24.64
CA ARG A 103 -11.48 18.16 -25.96
C ARG A 103 -11.23 19.66 -25.92
N GLN A 104 -11.30 20.30 -24.75
CA GLN A 104 -11.03 21.73 -24.55
C GLN A 104 -9.60 21.97 -24.07
N GLY A 105 -8.76 20.91 -23.95
CA GLY A 105 -7.40 21.00 -23.47
C GLY A 105 -7.24 21.08 -21.96
N LYS A 106 -8.33 20.91 -21.17
CA LYS A 106 -8.26 20.86 -19.71
C LYS A 106 -7.63 19.55 -19.25
N GLU A 107 -6.78 19.64 -18.25
CA GLU A 107 -6.06 18.49 -17.68
C GLU A 107 -6.88 17.78 -16.61
N PHE A 108 -6.85 16.47 -16.67
CA PHE A 108 -7.49 15.57 -15.71
C PHE A 108 -6.54 14.42 -15.35
N GLY A 109 -6.77 13.80 -14.19
CA GLY A 109 -6.14 12.55 -13.79
C GLY A 109 -7.17 11.47 -13.50
N LEU A 110 -6.82 10.20 -13.74
CA LEU A 110 -7.56 9.07 -13.20
C LEU A 110 -7.13 8.82 -11.77
N ALA A 111 -8.10 8.74 -10.87
CA ALA A 111 -7.88 8.72 -9.42
C ALA A 111 -6.98 7.58 -8.92
N PRO A 112 -5.77 7.83 -8.43
CA PRO A 112 -4.99 6.87 -7.66
C PRO A 112 -5.43 6.81 -6.19
N THR A 113 -6.04 7.88 -5.70
CA THR A 113 -6.60 8.10 -4.36
C THR A 113 -7.56 9.30 -4.40
N HIS A 114 -8.28 9.65 -3.33
CA HIS A 114 -9.35 10.65 -3.36
C HIS A 114 -9.27 11.74 -2.27
N GLU A 115 -8.11 11.95 -1.64
CA GLU A 115 -7.96 12.96 -0.59
C GLU A 115 -8.40 14.35 -1.06
N GLU A 116 -8.00 14.75 -2.26
CA GLU A 116 -8.32 16.07 -2.81
C GLU A 116 -9.83 16.26 -3.00
N VAL A 117 -10.49 15.26 -3.58
CA VAL A 117 -11.93 15.33 -3.87
C VAL A 117 -12.74 15.33 -2.60
N ILE A 118 -12.47 14.38 -1.68
CA ILE A 118 -13.25 14.27 -0.44
C ILE A 118 -13.03 15.47 0.47
N THR A 119 -11.82 16.04 0.50
CA THR A 119 -11.52 17.26 1.28
C THR A 119 -12.27 18.46 0.71
N SER A 120 -12.34 18.60 -0.62
CA SER A 120 -13.12 19.66 -1.26
C SER A 120 -14.61 19.54 -0.88
N ILE A 121 -15.19 18.35 -1.00
CA ILE A 121 -16.60 18.11 -0.63
C ILE A 121 -16.82 18.36 0.86
N ALA A 122 -15.95 17.85 1.73
CA ALA A 122 -16.06 18.04 3.18
C ALA A 122 -15.97 19.51 3.56
N SER A 123 -15.12 20.31 2.90
CA SER A 123 -15.00 21.74 3.16
C SER A 123 -16.27 22.54 2.82
N GLU A 124 -17.10 22.04 1.90
CA GLU A 124 -18.40 22.64 1.56
C GLU A 124 -19.53 22.19 2.53
N MET A 125 -19.42 20.94 3.03
CA MET A 125 -20.45 20.34 3.89
C MET A 125 -20.28 20.69 5.37
N ILE A 126 -19.04 20.80 5.85
CA ILE A 126 -18.73 21.01 7.27
C ILE A 126 -18.71 22.51 7.57
N ASN A 127 -19.79 23.00 8.18
CA ASN A 127 -19.94 24.41 8.54
C ASN A 127 -19.77 24.67 10.05
N SER A 128 -19.60 23.61 10.85
CA SER A 128 -19.42 23.71 12.29
C SER A 128 -18.60 22.53 12.82
N TYR A 129 -17.72 22.80 13.79
CA TYR A 129 -16.98 21.75 14.51
C TYR A 129 -17.91 20.74 15.21
N LYS A 130 -19.16 21.10 15.50
CA LYS A 130 -20.17 20.20 16.08
C LYS A 130 -20.59 19.06 15.13
N GLN A 131 -20.26 19.17 13.84
CA GLN A 131 -20.50 18.12 12.86
C GLN A 131 -19.37 17.07 12.84
N LEU A 132 -18.28 17.33 13.55
CA LEU A 132 -17.12 16.42 13.68
C LEU A 132 -17.26 15.53 14.95
N PRO A 133 -16.68 14.31 14.95
CA PRO A 133 -15.96 13.70 13.85
C PRO A 133 -16.89 13.15 12.76
N LEU A 134 -16.41 13.12 11.52
CA LEU A 134 -17.06 12.48 10.37
C LEU A 134 -16.11 11.48 9.73
N CYS A 135 -16.65 10.37 9.24
CA CYS A 135 -15.89 9.42 8.41
C CYS A 135 -16.71 9.02 7.20
N PHE A 136 -16.09 9.12 6.03
CA PHE A 136 -16.65 8.66 4.77
C PHE A 136 -15.80 7.55 4.20
N TYR A 137 -16.40 6.59 3.49
CA TYR A 137 -15.67 5.56 2.78
C TYR A 137 -16.34 5.20 1.46
N GLN A 138 -15.54 4.62 0.58
CA GLN A 138 -16.03 4.03 -0.65
C GLN A 138 -15.34 2.69 -0.93
N ILE A 139 -15.95 1.88 -1.79
CA ILE A 139 -15.35 0.70 -2.39
C ILE A 139 -15.45 0.92 -3.89
N GLN A 140 -14.33 1.22 -4.55
CA GLN A 140 -14.34 1.68 -5.92
C GLN A 140 -13.01 1.42 -6.61
N THR A 141 -13.04 1.38 -7.94
CA THR A 141 -11.86 1.28 -8.80
C THR A 141 -10.88 2.42 -8.55
N LYS A 142 -9.60 2.12 -8.57
CA LYS A 142 -8.48 3.06 -8.58
C LYS A 142 -7.59 2.77 -9.77
N PHE A 143 -6.86 3.79 -10.19
CA PHE A 143 -5.93 3.73 -11.30
C PHE A 143 -4.54 4.16 -10.85
N ARG A 144 -3.54 3.33 -11.12
CA ARG A 144 -2.14 3.67 -10.86
C ARG A 144 -1.31 3.27 -12.07
N ASP A 145 -0.56 4.21 -12.64
CA ASP A 145 0.35 3.94 -13.77
C ASP A 145 1.59 3.22 -13.26
N GLU A 146 1.38 2.00 -12.83
CA GLU A 146 2.41 1.13 -12.28
C GLU A 146 3.42 0.76 -13.38
N ILE A 147 4.69 1.10 -13.15
CA ILE A 147 5.76 0.85 -14.13
C ILE A 147 5.96 -0.64 -14.33
N ARG A 148 5.90 -1.43 -13.25
CA ARG A 148 6.12 -2.88 -13.25
C ARG A 148 4.97 -3.62 -12.58
N PRO A 149 3.80 -3.74 -13.23
CA PRO A 149 2.72 -4.56 -12.71
C PRO A 149 3.16 -6.01 -12.61
N ARG A 150 2.90 -6.64 -11.45
CA ARG A 150 3.30 -8.03 -11.22
C ARG A 150 2.38 -8.70 -10.19
N PHE A 151 2.48 -10.01 -10.08
CA PHE A 151 1.75 -10.82 -9.10
C PHE A 151 0.21 -10.71 -9.22
N GLY A 152 -0.30 -10.55 -10.45
CA GLY A 152 -1.72 -10.52 -10.74
C GLY A 152 -2.42 -9.32 -10.11
N LEU A 153 -3.37 -9.57 -9.20
CA LEU A 153 -4.15 -8.52 -8.56
C LEU A 153 -3.40 -7.77 -7.44
N MET A 154 -2.23 -8.25 -7.01
CA MET A 154 -1.50 -7.61 -5.91
C MET A 154 -0.88 -6.27 -6.32
N ARG A 155 -0.39 -6.17 -7.57
CA ARG A 155 0.20 -4.94 -8.10
C ARG A 155 -0.27 -4.69 -9.53
N SER A 156 -1.45 -4.11 -9.65
CA SER A 156 -2.15 -3.86 -10.90
C SER A 156 -2.33 -2.37 -11.19
N ARG A 157 -2.66 -2.02 -12.43
CA ARG A 157 -2.90 -0.64 -12.88
C ARG A 157 -4.32 -0.17 -12.65
N GLU A 158 -5.25 -1.11 -12.67
CA GLU A 158 -6.66 -0.89 -12.37
C GLU A 158 -7.09 -1.94 -11.34
N PHE A 159 -7.63 -1.50 -10.21
CA PHE A 159 -8.01 -2.37 -9.10
C PHE A 159 -9.09 -1.74 -8.23
N ILE A 160 -9.77 -2.56 -7.44
CA ILE A 160 -10.80 -2.10 -6.49
C ILE A 160 -10.15 -1.88 -5.13
N MET A 161 -10.39 -0.71 -4.56
CA MET A 161 -9.92 -0.34 -3.22
C MET A 161 -11.09 0.08 -2.34
N LYS A 162 -11.04 -0.29 -1.06
CA LYS A 162 -11.77 0.42 -0.02
C LYS A 162 -10.86 1.53 0.49
N ASP A 163 -11.29 2.75 0.39
CA ASP A 163 -10.65 3.92 0.97
C ASP A 163 -11.62 4.66 1.90
N ALA A 164 -11.12 5.10 3.04
CA ALA A 164 -11.89 5.81 4.06
C ALA A 164 -11.14 7.07 4.51
N TYR A 165 -11.90 8.12 4.78
CA TYR A 165 -11.40 9.45 5.09
C TYR A 165 -12.16 9.99 6.30
N SER A 166 -11.44 10.35 7.35
CA SER A 166 -12.03 10.88 8.55
C SER A 166 -11.59 12.32 8.81
N PHE A 167 -12.51 13.10 9.36
CA PHE A 167 -12.35 14.51 9.67
C PHE A 167 -12.58 14.72 11.16
N HIS A 168 -11.66 15.41 11.82
CA HIS A 168 -11.59 15.57 13.26
C HIS A 168 -11.34 17.03 13.65
N SER A 169 -11.76 17.41 14.85
CA SER A 169 -11.53 18.76 15.38
C SER A 169 -10.13 18.94 15.93
N SER A 170 -9.46 17.86 16.36
CA SER A 170 -8.11 17.86 16.91
C SER A 170 -7.43 16.49 16.76
N LYS A 171 -6.14 16.42 17.06
CA LYS A 171 -5.38 15.16 17.09
C LYS A 171 -5.85 14.23 18.21
N GLU A 172 -6.28 14.80 19.33
CA GLU A 172 -6.81 14.07 20.48
C GLU A 172 -8.15 13.42 20.17
N ASP A 173 -8.96 14.03 19.28
CA ASP A 173 -10.19 13.46 18.76
C ASP A 173 -9.93 12.37 17.70
N LEU A 174 -8.88 12.54 16.90
CA LEU A 174 -8.46 11.56 15.89
C LEU A 174 -7.95 10.24 16.51
N ALA A 175 -7.14 10.29 17.56
CA ALA A 175 -6.46 9.13 18.10
C ALA A 175 -7.41 7.97 18.47
N PRO A 176 -8.50 8.18 19.27
CA PRO A 176 -9.43 7.11 19.59
C PRO A 176 -10.17 6.56 18.35
N PHE A 177 -10.36 7.39 17.33
CA PHE A 177 -10.99 6.94 16.08
C PHE A 177 -10.04 6.08 15.26
N TYR A 178 -8.76 6.41 15.25
CA TYR A 178 -7.71 5.61 14.60
C TYR A 178 -7.65 4.19 15.19
N GLU A 179 -7.70 4.07 16.53
CA GLU A 179 -7.75 2.77 17.21
C GLU A 179 -9.01 1.96 16.85
N LYS A 180 -10.19 2.63 16.74
CA LYS A 180 -11.41 1.98 16.28
C LYS A 180 -11.30 1.48 14.84
N MET A 181 -10.65 2.25 13.98
CA MET A 181 -10.41 1.87 12.59
C MET A 181 -9.43 0.68 12.52
N GLU A 182 -8.37 0.68 13.32
CA GLU A 182 -7.45 -0.44 13.44
C GLU A 182 -8.19 -1.72 13.84
N LYS A 183 -9.03 -1.65 14.85
CA LYS A 183 -9.85 -2.79 15.28
C LYS A 183 -10.84 -3.27 14.21
N ALA A 184 -11.42 -2.34 13.46
CA ALA A 184 -12.28 -2.68 12.32
C ALA A 184 -11.49 -3.44 11.24
N TYR A 185 -10.25 -3.06 10.95
CA TYR A 185 -9.41 -3.78 9.99
C TYR A 185 -9.04 -5.18 10.46
N GLU A 186 -8.65 -5.35 11.73
CA GLU A 186 -8.42 -6.69 12.29
C GLU A 186 -9.64 -7.60 12.10
N ASN A 187 -10.83 -7.08 12.41
CA ASN A 187 -12.08 -7.82 12.25
C ASN A 187 -12.37 -8.15 10.77
N ILE A 188 -12.14 -7.20 9.87
CA ILE A 188 -12.31 -7.41 8.41
C ILE A 188 -11.42 -8.55 7.94
N PHE A 189 -10.12 -8.51 8.23
CA PHE A 189 -9.18 -9.54 7.80
C PHE A 189 -9.51 -10.88 8.42
N LYS A 190 -9.79 -10.93 9.71
CA LYS A 190 -10.23 -12.16 10.39
C LYS A 190 -11.49 -12.75 9.78
N ASN A 191 -12.50 -11.93 9.47
CA ASN A 191 -13.74 -12.36 8.83
C ASN A 191 -13.53 -12.81 7.37
N CYS A 192 -12.45 -12.36 6.73
CA CYS A 192 -11.98 -12.85 5.43
C CYS A 192 -11.14 -14.13 5.54
N GLY A 193 -10.86 -14.63 6.75
CA GLY A 193 -10.06 -15.83 6.99
C GLY A 193 -8.56 -15.58 6.92
N LEU A 194 -8.10 -14.34 7.18
CA LEU A 194 -6.70 -13.95 7.17
C LEU A 194 -6.23 -13.62 8.59
N ASP A 195 -5.14 -14.26 9.00
CA ASP A 195 -4.41 -13.91 10.22
C ASP A 195 -3.36 -12.85 9.84
N THR A 196 -3.54 -11.63 10.37
CA THR A 196 -2.68 -10.50 10.07
C THR A 196 -1.92 -10.02 11.29
N VAL A 197 -0.72 -9.50 11.05
CA VAL A 197 0.09 -8.79 12.04
C VAL A 197 0.08 -7.30 11.68
N GLY A 198 -0.36 -6.45 12.62
CA GLY A 198 -0.25 -5.00 12.46
C GLY A 198 1.20 -4.57 12.68
N VAL A 199 1.80 -3.92 11.69
CA VAL A 199 3.20 -3.47 11.74
C VAL A 199 3.29 -1.97 11.53
N ASP A 200 4.22 -1.32 12.22
CA ASP A 200 4.53 0.07 11.96
C ASP A 200 5.23 0.21 10.60
N ALA A 201 4.76 1.16 9.80
CA ALA A 201 5.19 1.37 8.43
C ALA A 201 5.57 2.84 8.17
N ASP A 202 6.25 3.08 7.07
CA ASP A 202 6.47 4.44 6.58
C ASP A 202 5.19 4.99 5.93
N SER A 203 4.91 6.28 6.13
CA SER A 203 3.76 6.95 5.52
C SER A 203 3.96 7.27 4.03
N GLY A 204 5.17 7.12 3.50
CA GLY A 204 5.49 7.33 2.08
C GLY A 204 5.16 8.74 1.58
N ALA A 205 4.91 8.85 0.27
CA ALA A 205 4.60 10.12 -0.40
C ALA A 205 3.27 10.77 0.02
N ILE A 206 2.37 9.99 0.65
CA ILE A 206 1.10 10.52 1.17
C ILE A 206 1.35 11.38 2.41
N GLY A 207 2.43 11.09 3.15
CA GLY A 207 2.80 11.79 4.38
C GLY A 207 1.97 11.34 5.60
N GLY A 208 2.28 11.89 6.76
CA GLY A 208 1.61 11.58 8.03
C GLY A 208 2.62 11.29 9.15
N ALA A 209 2.16 11.37 10.40
CA ALA A 209 3.01 11.17 11.57
C ALA A 209 3.16 9.68 11.94
N ALA A 210 2.22 8.84 11.54
CA ALA A 210 2.21 7.41 11.80
C ALA A 210 1.50 6.67 10.65
N SER A 211 1.96 5.48 10.36
CA SER A 211 1.33 4.55 9.41
C SER A 211 1.38 3.15 10.00
N LYS A 212 0.35 2.38 9.73
CA LYS A 212 0.27 0.96 10.11
C LYS A 212 -0.19 0.13 8.93
N GLU A 213 0.44 -1.02 8.74
CA GLU A 213 0.11 -1.99 7.72
C GLU A 213 -0.32 -3.31 8.37
N PHE A 214 -1.28 -3.99 7.76
CA PHE A 214 -1.71 -5.31 8.18
C PHE A 214 -1.13 -6.35 7.23
N MET A 215 -0.11 -7.05 7.71
CA MET A 215 0.65 -8.01 6.91
C MET A 215 0.21 -9.45 7.17
N VAL A 216 0.13 -10.24 6.10
CA VAL A 216 -0.01 -11.70 6.16
C VAL A 216 1.36 -12.30 5.92
N THR A 217 1.84 -13.14 6.82
CA THR A 217 3.12 -13.84 6.64
C THR A 217 2.99 -14.90 5.55
N ALA A 218 3.86 -14.84 4.55
CA ALA A 218 3.90 -15.79 3.43
C ALA A 218 5.30 -15.87 2.83
N ASP A 219 5.70 -17.05 2.36
CA ASP A 219 7.01 -17.25 1.71
C ASP A 219 7.17 -16.45 0.41
N ALA A 220 6.07 -16.10 -0.23
CA ALA A 220 6.03 -15.31 -1.46
C ALA A 220 5.82 -13.80 -1.21
N GLY A 221 6.07 -13.31 0.01
CA GLY A 221 5.96 -11.89 0.34
C GLY A 221 7.04 -11.03 -0.33
N GLU A 222 6.73 -9.78 -0.61
CA GLU A 222 7.69 -8.80 -1.15
C GLU A 222 8.48 -8.10 -0.04
N ASP A 223 7.84 -7.89 1.12
CA ASP A 223 8.39 -7.13 2.24
C ASP A 223 8.83 -8.05 3.37
N SER A 224 9.86 -7.62 4.08
CA SER A 224 10.32 -8.29 5.30
C SER A 224 9.83 -7.53 6.53
N ILE A 225 9.23 -8.27 7.47
CA ILE A 225 8.80 -7.71 8.74
C ILE A 225 9.61 -8.31 9.89
N LEU A 226 9.89 -7.49 10.89
CA LEU A 226 10.52 -7.90 12.14
C LEU A 226 9.47 -7.84 13.25
N PHE A 227 9.34 -8.92 13.99
CA PHE A 227 8.43 -8.97 15.15
C PHE A 227 9.05 -9.77 16.29
N THR A 228 8.66 -9.42 17.51
CA THR A 228 9.06 -10.16 18.71
C THR A 228 8.14 -11.36 18.94
N GLU A 229 8.63 -12.44 19.52
CA GLU A 229 7.82 -13.61 19.88
C GLU A 229 6.64 -13.25 20.80
N SER A 230 6.80 -12.23 21.65
CA SER A 230 5.74 -11.72 22.52
C SER A 230 4.65 -10.94 21.77
N GLY A 231 4.86 -10.56 20.50
CA GLY A 231 3.97 -9.68 19.74
C GLY A 231 3.96 -8.22 20.22
N SER A 232 4.86 -7.85 21.12
CA SER A 232 4.93 -6.48 21.67
C SER A 232 5.57 -5.47 20.73
N TYR A 233 6.23 -5.93 19.67
CA TYR A 233 6.84 -5.10 18.64
C TYR A 233 6.70 -5.78 17.27
N ALA A 234 6.24 -5.03 16.29
CA ALA A 234 6.23 -5.45 14.90
C ALA A 234 6.41 -4.23 13.99
N ALA A 235 7.35 -4.31 13.06
CA ALA A 235 7.62 -3.23 12.12
C ALA A 235 8.10 -3.77 10.77
N ASN A 236 7.80 -3.06 9.68
CA ASN A 236 8.46 -3.27 8.40
C ASN A 236 9.96 -2.98 8.56
N ILE A 237 10.80 -3.70 7.84
CA ILE A 237 12.27 -3.57 7.92
C ILE A 237 12.74 -2.12 7.69
N GLU A 238 12.04 -1.35 6.87
CA GLU A 238 12.35 0.06 6.60
C GLU A 238 12.11 0.97 7.82
N LYS A 239 11.22 0.55 8.73
CA LYS A 239 10.84 1.30 9.93
C LYS A 239 11.42 0.68 11.21
N ALA A 240 11.93 -0.53 11.12
CA ALA A 240 12.40 -1.28 12.28
C ALA A 240 13.58 -0.58 12.98
N VAL A 241 13.47 -0.48 14.30
CA VAL A 241 14.51 0.09 15.15
C VAL A 241 15.18 -1.04 15.92
N SER A 242 16.50 -1.16 15.75
CA SER A 242 17.33 -2.07 16.54
C SER A 242 18.01 -1.31 17.68
N LEU A 243 18.06 -1.93 18.84
CA LEU A 243 18.91 -1.41 19.93
C LEU A 243 20.37 -1.80 19.63
N PRO A 244 21.32 -0.87 19.75
CA PRO A 244 22.72 -1.22 19.62
C PRO A 244 23.11 -2.20 20.73
N SER A 245 23.98 -3.16 20.39
CA SER A 245 24.57 -4.05 21.39
C SER A 245 25.25 -3.22 22.48
N LYS A 246 24.98 -3.52 23.75
CA LYS A 246 25.58 -2.81 24.88
C LYS A 246 27.10 -2.97 25.02
N GLU A 247 27.70 -3.83 24.21
CA GLU A 247 29.06 -4.29 24.34
C GLU A 247 29.95 -4.06 23.13
N ILE A 248 29.94 -2.87 22.56
CA ILE A 248 31.04 -2.52 21.63
C ILE A 248 31.65 -1.20 22.12
N PRO A 249 32.62 -1.25 23.04
CA PRO A 249 33.54 -0.13 23.17
C PRO A 249 34.33 -0.08 21.85
N LEU A 250 34.06 0.95 21.02
CA LEU A 250 34.95 1.31 19.92
C LEU A 250 36.28 1.80 20.57
N ILE A 251 37.11 0.84 20.97
CA ILE A 251 38.47 1.15 21.40
C ILE A 251 39.27 1.35 20.11
N ARG A 252 39.39 2.60 19.68
CA ARG A 252 40.32 2.98 18.63
C ARG A 252 41.71 2.98 19.25
N SER A 253 42.49 1.92 19.02
CA SER A 253 43.91 1.91 19.31
C SER A 253 44.77 2.40 18.15
N HIS A 254 44.35 2.17 16.90
CA HIS A 254 45.01 2.59 15.66
C HIS A 254 44.05 2.75 14.53
N GLU A 255 44.33 3.68 13.59
CA GLU A 255 43.70 3.76 12.26
C GLU A 255 44.52 2.96 11.30
N GLU A 256 43.98 1.91 10.72
CA GLU A 256 44.63 1.08 9.70
C GLU A 256 43.79 1.15 8.42
N TRP A 257 44.45 1.46 7.31
CA TRP A 257 43.79 1.48 6.00
C TRP A 257 43.87 0.08 5.40
N ILE A 258 42.73 -0.48 5.04
CA ILE A 258 42.61 -1.75 4.36
C ILE A 258 42.19 -1.48 2.92
N GLU A 259 42.98 -1.92 1.94
CA GLU A 259 42.59 -1.84 0.54
C GLU A 259 41.52 -2.88 0.23
N THR A 260 40.43 -2.46 -0.38
CA THR A 260 39.28 -3.31 -0.71
C THR A 260 38.99 -3.34 -2.22
N PRO A 261 39.98 -3.68 -3.10
CA PRO A 261 39.76 -3.69 -4.52
C PRO A 261 38.70 -4.73 -4.92
N ASN A 262 37.74 -4.30 -5.72
CA ASN A 262 36.61 -5.15 -6.20
C ASN A 262 35.66 -5.70 -5.11
N GLN A 263 35.77 -5.29 -3.86
CA GLN A 263 34.87 -5.68 -2.77
C GLN A 263 33.72 -4.67 -2.70
N LYS A 264 32.53 -5.06 -3.16
CA LYS A 264 31.36 -4.15 -3.27
C LYS A 264 30.32 -4.35 -2.17
N SER A 265 30.33 -5.48 -1.50
CA SER A 265 29.37 -5.81 -0.44
C SER A 265 30.07 -5.96 0.91
N ILE A 266 29.30 -5.85 2.00
CA ILE A 266 29.79 -6.13 3.36
C ILE A 266 30.28 -7.58 3.44
N VAL A 267 29.59 -8.50 2.78
CA VAL A 267 29.95 -9.94 2.75
C VAL A 267 31.33 -10.13 2.13
N ASP A 268 31.62 -9.47 0.99
CA ASP A 268 32.94 -9.55 0.33
C ASP A 268 34.04 -9.03 1.26
N ILE A 269 33.80 -7.91 1.94
CA ILE A 269 34.77 -7.31 2.86
C ILE A 269 35.00 -8.23 4.07
N CYS A 270 33.97 -8.80 4.67
CA CYS A 270 34.09 -9.74 5.76
C CYS A 270 34.91 -10.97 5.40
N GLN A 271 34.60 -11.60 4.27
CA GLN A 271 35.26 -12.83 3.84
C GLN A 271 36.73 -12.63 3.46
N ASN A 272 37.06 -11.53 2.78
CA ASN A 272 38.42 -11.28 2.32
C ASN A 272 39.35 -10.70 3.39
N ASN A 273 38.78 -10.06 4.41
CA ASN A 273 39.60 -9.39 5.45
C ASN A 273 39.45 -10.02 6.84
N ASN A 274 38.72 -11.14 6.93
CA ASN A 274 38.48 -11.87 8.17
C ASN A 274 37.84 -10.96 9.26
N LEU A 275 36.88 -10.11 8.86
CA LEU A 275 36.16 -9.19 9.74
C LEU A 275 34.75 -9.70 9.98
N ASP A 276 34.19 -9.38 11.15
CA ASP A 276 32.78 -9.58 11.43
C ASP A 276 31.95 -8.44 10.84
N ALA A 277 30.72 -8.72 10.38
CA ALA A 277 29.85 -7.72 9.81
C ALA A 277 29.50 -6.59 10.81
N SER A 278 29.51 -6.87 12.10
CA SER A 278 29.30 -5.89 13.18
C SER A 278 30.43 -4.86 13.30
N GLN A 279 31.61 -5.14 12.73
CA GLN A 279 32.78 -4.26 12.73
C GLN A 279 32.80 -3.30 11.53
N ILE A 280 31.86 -3.44 10.59
CA ILE A 280 31.85 -2.68 9.35
C ILE A 280 30.75 -1.63 9.38
N ILE A 281 31.12 -0.37 9.14
CA ILE A 281 30.17 0.73 8.92
C ILE A 281 30.22 1.11 7.45
N LYS A 282 29.14 0.83 6.72
CA LYS A 282 29.01 1.24 5.31
C LYS A 282 28.33 2.61 5.26
N VAL A 283 29.06 3.62 4.82
CA VAL A 283 28.52 4.96 4.59
C VAL A 283 28.09 5.09 3.14
N VAL A 284 26.85 5.49 2.91
CA VAL A 284 26.31 5.83 1.58
C VAL A 284 26.25 7.35 1.49
N ILE A 285 26.97 7.93 0.55
CA ILE A 285 26.97 9.38 0.33
C ILE A 285 25.96 9.67 -0.79
N PHE A 286 24.92 10.43 -0.46
CA PHE A 286 23.96 10.95 -1.44
C PHE A 286 24.38 12.36 -1.84
N LEU A 287 24.61 12.57 -3.13
CA LEU A 287 24.82 13.90 -3.67
C LEU A 287 23.45 14.49 -4.02
N SER A 288 22.99 15.48 -3.25
CA SER A 288 21.78 16.23 -3.58
C SER A 288 22.09 17.31 -4.60
N LEU A 289 21.57 17.18 -5.80
CA LEU A 289 21.73 18.18 -6.87
C LEU A 289 20.83 19.41 -6.66
N ILE A 290 19.99 19.43 -5.61
CA ILE A 290 19.06 20.53 -5.31
C ILE A 290 19.75 21.68 -4.55
N HIS A 291 20.96 21.46 -4.05
CA HIS A 291 21.70 22.42 -3.23
C HIS A 291 23.01 22.89 -3.88
N ILE A 292 23.09 22.81 -5.22
CA ILE A 292 24.19 23.39 -6.01
C ILE A 292 23.67 24.60 -6.78
#